data_c89bcf3a99a8960475d90f32a494ee57
#
_entry.id   c89bcf3a99a8960475d90f32a494ee57
#
_cell.length_a   1.000
_cell.length_b   1.000
_cell.length_c   1.000
_cell.angle_alpha   90.00
_cell.angle_beta   90.00
_cell.angle_gamma   90.00
#
_symmetry.space_group_name_H-M   'P 1'
#
loop_
_entity.id
_entity.type
_entity.pdbx_description
1 polymer ?
#
loop_
_entity_poly.entity_id
_entity_poly.type
_entity_poly.pdbx_seq_one_letter_code
_entity_poly.pdbx_strand_id
1 'polypeptide(L)'
;ALELFDILMNNNVVPTTLRDGTTKSVEEAKLVVLMASYFHDIGNAVHRVNHEFIGAFLAKDLLNRLLPKLGFSDRRLIALRQEIMHAIYATEYNTKCLTVECGVVKVSDGLDMAEGRARIPYRLGKLDMHALSAITIKRVEVEQGSKEKPIKIVVYMDEYAGVFQLEEVLIPKIKTSGIEGYV
;
A
#
# COMPACT_ATOMS: atom_id res chain seq x y z
N ALA A 1 -6.61 -0.59 1.34
CA ALA A 1 -6.18 -0.70 -0.06
C ALA A 1 -7.36 -0.87 -1.01
N LEU A 2 -8.22 -1.87 -0.81
CA LEU A 2 -9.34 -2.12 -1.73
C LEU A 2 -10.32 -0.95 -1.81
N GLU A 3 -10.57 -0.27 -0.69
CA GLU A 3 -11.42 0.93 -0.66
C GLU A 3 -10.81 2.08 -1.48
N LEU A 4 -9.50 2.35 -1.34
CA LEU A 4 -8.79 3.33 -2.16
C LEU A 4 -8.88 2.98 -3.66
N PHE A 5 -8.69 1.71 -4.00
CA PHE A 5 -8.81 1.24 -5.37
C PHE A 5 -10.22 1.46 -5.91
N ASP A 6 -11.26 1.10 -5.15
CA ASP A 6 -12.65 1.25 -5.57
C ASP A 6 -13.03 2.74 -5.76
N ILE A 7 -12.55 3.64 -4.90
CA ILE A 7 -12.73 5.08 -5.08
C ILE A 7 -12.15 5.54 -6.42
N LEU A 8 -10.93 5.12 -6.77
CA LEU A 8 -10.31 5.48 -8.04
C LEU A 8 -11.11 4.94 -9.23
N MET A 9 -11.54 3.67 -9.17
CA MET A 9 -12.33 3.05 -10.26
C MET A 9 -13.68 3.76 -10.46
N ASN A 10 -14.36 4.12 -9.38
CA ASN A 10 -15.63 4.86 -9.42
C ASN A 10 -15.47 6.29 -9.99
N ASN A 11 -14.25 6.81 -10.00
CA ASN A 11 -13.90 8.10 -10.61
C ASN A 11 -13.21 7.97 -11.99
N ASN A 12 -13.40 6.82 -12.65
CA ASN A 12 -12.91 6.53 -14.00
C ASN A 12 -11.38 6.55 -14.16
N VAL A 13 -10.63 6.33 -13.08
CA VAL A 13 -9.19 6.10 -13.17
C VAL A 13 -8.97 4.69 -13.72
N VAL A 14 -8.22 4.59 -14.80
CA VAL A 14 -7.94 3.28 -15.43
C VAL A 14 -6.74 2.63 -14.74
N PRO A 15 -6.86 1.37 -14.25
CA PRO A 15 -5.72 0.62 -13.73
C PRO A 15 -4.59 0.55 -14.75
N THR A 16 -3.34 0.72 -14.29
CA THR A 16 -2.18 0.69 -15.19
C THR A 16 -2.05 -0.69 -15.83
N THR A 17 -2.22 -1.76 -15.05
CA THR A 17 -2.13 -3.14 -15.53
C THR A 17 -3.22 -3.50 -16.55
N LEU A 18 -4.39 -2.88 -16.46
CA LEU A 18 -5.45 -3.03 -17.47
C LEU A 18 -5.10 -2.27 -18.75
N ARG A 19 -4.56 -1.06 -18.62
CA ARG A 19 -4.17 -0.21 -19.75
C ARG A 19 -3.04 -0.82 -20.60
N ASP A 20 -2.07 -1.48 -19.95
CA ASP A 20 -0.93 -2.12 -20.63
C ASP A 20 -1.18 -3.59 -21.03
N GLY A 21 -2.36 -4.13 -20.70
CA GLY A 21 -2.77 -5.48 -21.06
C GLY A 21 -2.22 -6.59 -20.15
N THR A 22 -1.59 -6.26 -19.02
CA THR A 22 -1.15 -7.22 -17.99
C THR A 22 -2.38 -7.89 -17.35
N THR A 23 -3.42 -7.12 -17.05
CA THR A 23 -4.72 -7.61 -16.60
C THR A 23 -5.78 -7.46 -17.69
N LYS A 24 -6.86 -8.24 -17.61
CA LYS A 24 -7.97 -8.23 -18.59
C LYS A 24 -9.23 -7.56 -18.05
N SER A 25 -9.28 -7.31 -16.76
CA SER A 25 -10.43 -6.66 -16.12
C SER A 25 -9.99 -5.88 -14.89
N VAL A 26 -10.89 -5.05 -14.38
CA VAL A 26 -10.71 -4.30 -13.13
C VAL A 26 -10.56 -5.26 -11.94
N GLU A 27 -11.28 -6.41 -11.95
CA GLU A 27 -11.20 -7.42 -10.91
C GLU A 27 -9.80 -8.06 -10.86
N GLU A 28 -9.17 -8.29 -12.01
CA GLU A 28 -7.79 -8.78 -12.06
C GLU A 28 -6.79 -7.72 -11.54
N ALA A 29 -6.98 -6.46 -11.88
CA ALA A 29 -6.19 -5.36 -11.31
C ALA A 29 -6.40 -5.24 -9.79
N LYS A 30 -7.64 -5.40 -9.33
CA LYS A 30 -7.98 -5.45 -7.90
C LYS A 30 -7.32 -6.63 -7.19
N LEU A 31 -7.15 -7.78 -7.87
CA LEU A 31 -6.40 -8.92 -7.35
C LEU A 31 -4.93 -8.58 -7.12
N VAL A 32 -4.30 -7.80 -8.00
CA VAL A 32 -2.91 -7.31 -7.79
C VAL A 32 -2.83 -6.52 -6.49
N VAL A 33 -3.75 -5.56 -6.29
CA VAL A 33 -3.81 -4.75 -5.06
C VAL A 33 -4.03 -5.63 -3.82
N LEU A 34 -4.97 -6.58 -3.88
CA LEU A 34 -5.27 -7.50 -2.78
C LEU A 34 -4.04 -8.32 -2.37
N MET A 35 -3.41 -8.99 -3.35
CA MET A 35 -2.27 -9.85 -3.09
C MET A 35 -1.05 -9.07 -2.60
N ALA A 36 -0.76 -7.92 -3.20
CA ALA A 36 0.34 -7.07 -2.77
C ALA A 36 0.12 -6.55 -1.35
N SER A 37 -1.10 -6.07 -1.04
CA SER A 37 -1.43 -5.60 0.31
C SER A 37 -1.35 -6.72 1.35
N TYR A 38 -1.72 -7.94 1.00
CA TYR A 38 -1.64 -9.08 1.92
C TYR A 38 -0.19 -9.50 2.22
N PHE A 39 0.70 -9.40 1.23
CA PHE A 39 2.07 -9.87 1.34
C PHE A 39 3.10 -8.76 1.59
N HIS A 40 2.72 -7.47 1.61
CA HIS A 40 3.69 -6.37 1.64
C HIS A 40 4.70 -6.46 2.80
N ASP A 41 4.27 -6.94 3.95
CA ASP A 41 5.07 -7.02 5.18
C ASP A 41 5.68 -8.42 5.44
N ILE A 42 5.52 -9.40 4.53
CA ILE A 42 5.99 -10.78 4.76
C ILE A 42 7.51 -10.86 4.98
N GLY A 43 8.27 -9.91 4.46
CA GLY A 43 9.72 -9.83 4.64
C GLY A 43 10.16 -9.59 6.09
N ASN A 44 9.27 -9.03 6.94
CA ASN A 44 9.51 -8.88 8.37
C ASN A 44 9.74 -10.24 9.09
N ALA A 45 9.31 -11.35 8.48
CA ALA A 45 9.62 -12.69 9.00
C ALA A 45 11.12 -13.00 8.96
N VAL A 46 11.88 -12.31 8.13
CA VAL A 46 13.35 -12.47 8.03
C VAL A 46 14.05 -11.31 8.74
N HIS A 47 13.77 -10.07 8.34
CA HIS A 47 14.37 -8.89 8.97
C HIS A 47 13.57 -7.63 8.67
N ARG A 48 13.57 -6.66 9.62
CA ARG A 48 12.89 -5.37 9.47
C ARG A 48 13.53 -4.48 8.40
N VAL A 49 14.87 -4.45 8.34
CA VAL A 49 15.59 -3.67 7.33
C VAL A 49 15.47 -4.36 5.98
N ASN A 50 15.09 -3.61 4.95
CA ASN A 50 14.84 -4.10 3.58
C ASN A 50 13.73 -5.15 3.50
N HIS A 51 12.76 -5.14 4.42
CA HIS A 51 11.67 -6.13 4.42
C HIS A 51 10.82 -6.07 3.15
N GLU A 52 10.69 -4.94 2.50
CA GLU A 52 9.98 -4.77 1.23
C GLU A 52 10.68 -5.55 0.10
N PHE A 53 12.00 -5.45 0.02
CA PHE A 53 12.82 -6.22 -0.92
C PHE A 53 12.74 -7.72 -0.64
N ILE A 54 12.96 -8.11 0.60
CA ILE A 54 12.89 -9.51 1.04
C ILE A 54 11.48 -10.04 0.81
N GLY A 55 10.45 -9.26 1.13
CA GLY A 55 9.05 -9.60 0.96
C GLY A 55 8.66 -9.87 -0.48
N ALA A 56 9.13 -9.04 -1.41
CA ALA A 56 8.90 -9.25 -2.84
C ALA A 56 9.46 -10.60 -3.31
N PHE A 57 10.66 -10.99 -2.83
CA PHE A 57 11.25 -12.29 -3.17
C PHE A 57 10.53 -13.47 -2.51
N LEU A 58 10.16 -13.36 -1.24
CA LEU A 58 9.40 -14.41 -0.55
C LEU A 58 8.02 -14.63 -1.19
N ALA A 59 7.36 -13.54 -1.60
CA ALA A 59 6.07 -13.61 -2.26
C ALA A 59 6.12 -14.36 -3.60
N LYS A 60 7.24 -14.35 -4.32
CA LYS A 60 7.41 -15.04 -5.62
C LYS A 60 6.99 -16.51 -5.55
N ASP A 61 7.48 -17.26 -4.57
CA ASP A 61 7.20 -18.69 -4.46
C ASP A 61 5.76 -18.96 -4.02
N LEU A 62 5.20 -18.08 -3.17
CA LEU A 62 3.80 -18.15 -2.80
C LEU A 62 2.89 -17.89 -3.99
N LEU A 63 3.18 -16.84 -4.78
CA LEU A 63 2.45 -16.48 -5.98
C LEU A 63 2.53 -17.56 -7.06
N ASN A 64 3.67 -18.21 -7.23
CA ASN A 64 3.81 -19.36 -8.14
C ASN A 64 2.88 -20.53 -7.78
N ARG A 65 2.51 -20.67 -6.51
CA ARG A 65 1.57 -21.69 -6.03
C ARG A 65 0.11 -21.24 -6.03
N LEU A 66 -0.13 -19.95 -5.82
CA LEU A 66 -1.49 -19.39 -5.68
C LEU A 66 -2.11 -19.03 -7.03
N LEU A 67 -1.37 -18.32 -7.89
CA LEU A 67 -1.90 -17.82 -9.16
C LEU A 67 -2.42 -18.92 -10.09
N PRO A 68 -1.78 -20.11 -10.19
CA PRO A 68 -2.34 -21.22 -10.98
C PRO A 68 -3.69 -21.71 -10.47
N LYS A 69 -3.93 -21.67 -9.15
CA LYS A 69 -5.21 -22.05 -8.54
C LYS A 69 -6.34 -21.08 -8.88
N LEU A 70 -5.98 -19.85 -9.28
CA LEU A 70 -6.89 -18.82 -9.73
C LEU A 70 -7.04 -18.78 -11.26
N GLY A 71 -6.47 -19.77 -11.97
CA GLY A 71 -6.59 -19.91 -13.42
C GLY A 71 -5.55 -19.13 -14.23
N PHE A 72 -4.50 -18.59 -13.60
CA PHE A 72 -3.42 -17.92 -14.32
C PHE A 72 -2.29 -18.90 -14.66
N SER A 73 -1.82 -18.85 -15.91
CA SER A 73 -0.73 -19.69 -16.41
C SER A 73 0.23 -18.88 -17.29
N ASP A 74 1.39 -19.49 -17.58
CA ASP A 74 2.34 -19.03 -18.60
C ASP A 74 2.75 -17.56 -18.43
N ARG A 75 2.69 -16.81 -19.52
CA ARG A 75 3.07 -15.38 -19.55
C ARG A 75 2.20 -14.53 -18.64
N ARG A 76 0.93 -14.86 -18.49
CA ARG A 76 0.02 -14.09 -17.61
C ARG A 76 0.36 -14.27 -16.14
N LEU A 77 0.68 -15.49 -15.72
CA LEU A 77 1.16 -15.76 -14.37
C LEU A 77 2.41 -14.95 -14.06
N ILE A 78 3.37 -14.95 -15.01
CA ILE A 78 4.63 -14.22 -14.84
C ILE A 78 4.36 -12.72 -14.71
N ALA A 79 3.55 -12.14 -15.59
CA ALA A 79 3.23 -10.71 -15.60
C ALA A 79 2.55 -10.28 -14.29
N LEU A 80 1.48 -10.98 -13.87
CA LEU A 80 0.78 -10.68 -12.61
C LEU A 80 1.69 -10.82 -11.39
N ARG A 81 2.50 -11.89 -11.36
CA ARG A 81 3.46 -12.08 -10.28
C ARG A 81 4.46 -10.94 -10.18
N GLN A 82 5.01 -10.49 -11.32
CA GLN A 82 5.96 -9.38 -11.36
C GLN A 82 5.32 -8.08 -10.88
N GLU A 83 4.07 -7.83 -11.26
CA GLU A 83 3.34 -6.65 -10.84
C GLU A 83 3.06 -6.65 -9.33
N ILE A 84 2.64 -7.80 -8.78
CA ILE A 84 2.45 -7.95 -7.33
C ILE A 84 3.79 -7.77 -6.59
N MET A 85 4.87 -8.35 -7.08
CA MET A 85 6.21 -8.18 -6.49
C MET A 85 6.68 -6.73 -6.56
N HIS A 86 6.41 -6.02 -7.67
CA HIS A 86 6.69 -4.59 -7.79
C HIS A 86 5.93 -3.79 -6.74
N ALA A 87 4.62 -4.04 -6.57
CA ALA A 87 3.80 -3.34 -5.62
C ALA A 87 4.23 -3.59 -4.16
N ILE A 88 4.73 -4.80 -3.83
CA ILE A 88 5.33 -5.10 -2.51
C ILE A 88 6.64 -4.31 -2.34
N TYR A 89 7.56 -4.43 -3.31
CA TYR A 89 8.87 -3.78 -3.25
C TYR A 89 8.75 -2.26 -3.10
N ALA A 90 7.86 -1.64 -3.86
CA ALA A 90 7.73 -0.19 -3.90
C ALA A 90 6.90 0.40 -2.75
N THR A 91 6.50 -0.38 -1.73
CA THR A 91 6.03 0.19 -0.45
C THR A 91 7.16 0.89 0.31
N GLU A 92 8.44 0.61 -0.02
CA GLU A 92 9.60 1.36 0.46
C GLU A 92 9.48 2.86 0.11
N TYR A 93 9.85 3.75 1.06
CA TYR A 93 9.60 5.19 1.00
C TYR A 93 10.11 5.88 -0.26
N ASN A 94 11.36 5.58 -0.66
CA ASN A 94 12.05 6.30 -1.74
C ASN A 94 11.77 5.67 -3.12
N THR A 95 11.24 4.46 -3.15
CA THR A 95 10.96 3.75 -4.40
C THR A 95 9.69 4.29 -5.05
N LYS A 96 9.79 4.81 -6.26
CA LYS A 96 8.63 5.32 -6.99
C LYS A 96 7.77 4.17 -7.52
N CYS A 97 6.47 4.24 -7.26
CA CYS A 97 5.51 3.34 -7.89
C CYS A 97 5.36 3.64 -9.38
N LEU A 98 5.29 2.57 -10.19
CA LEU A 98 5.14 2.66 -11.65
C LEU A 98 3.69 2.44 -12.11
N THR A 99 2.83 1.94 -11.22
CA THR A 99 1.44 1.58 -11.53
C THR A 99 0.48 2.17 -10.49
N VAL A 100 -0.77 2.39 -10.90
CA VAL A 100 -1.85 2.83 -10.00
C VAL A 100 -2.05 1.83 -8.88
N GLU A 101 -2.01 0.54 -9.19
CA GLU A 101 -2.17 -0.57 -8.25
C GLU A 101 -1.10 -0.51 -7.14
N CYS A 102 0.16 -0.32 -7.54
CA CYS A 102 1.26 -0.13 -6.61
C CYS A 102 1.04 1.11 -5.73
N GLY A 103 0.64 2.23 -6.34
CA GLY A 103 0.38 3.47 -5.62
C GLY A 103 -0.69 3.32 -4.54
N VAL A 104 -1.75 2.59 -4.86
CA VAL A 104 -2.82 2.27 -3.91
C VAL A 104 -2.29 1.47 -2.72
N VAL A 105 -1.47 0.44 -2.97
CA VAL A 105 -0.86 -0.37 -1.90
C VAL A 105 0.04 0.48 -1.02
N LYS A 106 0.90 1.30 -1.62
CA LYS A 106 1.84 2.17 -0.90
C LYS A 106 1.16 3.22 -0.03
N VAL A 107 0.14 3.90 -0.56
CA VAL A 107 -0.64 4.88 0.22
C VAL A 107 -1.38 4.17 1.34
N SER A 108 -1.99 3.02 1.06
CA SER A 108 -2.70 2.23 2.07
C SER A 108 -1.80 1.80 3.24
N ASP A 109 -0.57 1.37 2.96
CA ASP A 109 0.41 1.07 4.00
C ASP A 109 0.76 2.32 4.83
N GLY A 110 0.86 3.50 4.20
CA GLY A 110 1.04 4.78 4.88
C GLY A 110 -0.11 5.17 5.81
N LEU A 111 -1.34 4.69 5.55
CA LEU A 111 -2.51 4.98 6.39
C LEU A 111 -2.54 4.16 7.69
N ASP A 112 -1.77 3.07 7.79
CA ASP A 112 -1.67 2.25 9.00
C ASP A 112 -0.77 2.91 10.05
N MET A 113 -1.16 4.09 10.53
CA MET A 113 -0.40 4.92 11.49
C MET A 113 -1.15 5.21 12.79
N ALA A 114 -2.33 4.60 13.01
CA ALA A 114 -3.12 4.84 14.21
C ALA A 114 -2.52 4.19 15.47
N GLU A 115 -3.01 4.62 16.62
CA GLU A 115 -2.58 4.23 17.97
C GLU A 115 -2.35 2.71 18.15
N GLY A 116 -3.19 1.88 17.52
CA GLY A 116 -3.09 0.43 17.63
C GLY A 116 -1.74 -0.13 17.21
N ARG A 117 -1.10 0.46 16.19
CA ARG A 117 0.21 0.05 15.67
C ARG A 117 1.36 0.38 16.62
N ALA A 118 1.26 1.50 17.34
CA ALA A 118 2.31 1.97 18.26
C ALA A 118 2.27 1.31 19.64
N ARG A 119 1.16 0.67 20.02
CA ARG A 119 0.97 0.14 21.38
C ARG A 119 2.04 -0.87 21.80
N ILE A 120 2.44 -1.79 20.94
CA ILE A 120 3.42 -2.83 21.28
C ILE A 120 4.82 -2.25 21.40
N PRO A 121 5.37 -1.52 20.42
CA PRO A 121 6.67 -0.86 20.56
C PRO A 121 6.75 0.06 21.78
N TYR A 122 5.71 0.85 22.04
CA TYR A 122 5.64 1.74 23.20
C TYR A 122 5.68 0.99 24.53
N ARG A 123 4.90 -0.09 24.70
CA ARG A 123 4.90 -0.94 25.89
C ARG A 123 6.23 -1.64 26.13
N LEU A 124 6.99 -1.90 25.07
CA LEU A 124 8.34 -2.46 25.13
C LEU A 124 9.42 -1.41 25.39
N GLY A 125 9.04 -0.16 25.69
CA GLY A 125 9.95 0.91 26.08
C GLY A 125 10.61 1.65 24.90
N LYS A 126 10.11 1.49 23.67
CA LYS A 126 10.58 2.26 22.52
C LYS A 126 9.93 3.64 22.53
N LEU A 127 10.64 4.63 23.08
CA LEU A 127 10.20 6.02 23.21
C LEU A 127 10.85 6.89 22.11
N ASP A 128 10.63 6.55 20.84
CA ASP A 128 11.02 7.43 19.74
C ASP A 128 9.83 8.31 19.28
N MET A 129 10.12 9.34 18.49
CA MET A 129 9.10 10.27 17.98
C MET A 129 8.02 9.56 17.14
N HIS A 130 8.37 8.46 16.45
CA HIS A 130 7.39 7.68 15.70
C HIS A 130 6.39 6.99 16.63
N ALA A 131 6.84 6.39 17.73
CA ALA A 131 5.95 5.75 18.70
C ALA A 131 5.07 6.77 19.43
N LEU A 132 5.67 7.90 19.86
CA LEU A 132 4.93 8.97 20.56
C LEU A 132 3.89 9.64 19.67
N SER A 133 4.24 9.98 18.45
CA SER A 133 3.32 10.64 17.51
C SER A 133 2.19 9.70 17.04
N ALA A 134 2.48 8.41 16.82
CA ALA A 134 1.46 7.45 16.42
C ALA A 134 0.38 7.20 17.49
N ILE A 135 0.72 7.31 18.79
CA ILE A 135 -0.25 7.18 19.90
C ILE A 135 -1.31 8.29 19.86
N THR A 136 -0.95 9.46 19.35
CA THR A 136 -1.87 10.60 19.28
C THR A 136 -2.87 10.50 18.12
N ILE A 137 -2.64 9.63 17.14
CA ILE A 137 -3.56 9.40 16.04
C ILE A 137 -4.61 8.36 16.48
N LYS A 138 -5.86 8.78 16.56
CA LYS A 138 -6.97 7.94 17.03
C LYS A 138 -7.55 7.07 15.92
N ARG A 139 -7.73 7.64 14.75
CA ARG A 139 -8.22 6.91 13.58
C ARG A 139 -7.86 7.63 12.29
N VAL A 140 -7.83 6.85 11.22
CA VAL A 140 -7.67 7.34 9.85
C VAL A 140 -8.87 6.83 9.06
N GLU A 141 -9.50 7.71 8.31
CA GLU A 141 -10.62 7.39 7.44
C GLU A 141 -10.29 7.76 6.00
N VAL A 142 -10.77 6.96 5.07
CA VAL A 142 -10.73 7.23 3.65
C VAL A 142 -12.14 7.57 3.21
N GLU A 143 -12.31 8.70 2.57
CA GLU A 143 -13.59 9.21 2.11
C GLU A 143 -13.53 9.52 0.61
N GLN A 144 -14.69 9.56 -0.03
CA GLN A 144 -14.83 10.12 -1.36
C GLN A 144 -14.53 11.61 -1.30
N GLY A 145 -13.56 12.05 -2.07
CA GLY A 145 -13.20 13.46 -2.22
C GLY A 145 -13.91 14.15 -3.38
N SER A 146 -13.25 15.13 -3.98
CA SER A 146 -13.76 15.85 -5.16
C SER A 146 -13.59 15.03 -6.45
N LYS A 147 -14.16 15.51 -7.56
CA LYS A 147 -13.98 14.88 -8.88
C LYS A 147 -12.51 14.91 -9.33
N GLU A 148 -11.78 15.95 -8.99
CA GLU A 148 -10.37 16.12 -9.37
C GLU A 148 -9.43 15.37 -8.43
N LYS A 149 -9.76 15.33 -7.14
CA LYS A 149 -9.05 14.60 -6.07
C LYS A 149 -10.01 13.64 -5.39
N PRO A 150 -10.25 12.46 -5.97
CA PRO A 150 -11.27 11.54 -5.50
C PRO A 150 -10.97 10.87 -4.17
N ILE A 151 -9.72 10.84 -3.74
CA ILE A 151 -9.33 10.29 -2.44
C ILE A 151 -9.20 11.43 -1.43
N LYS A 152 -9.98 11.39 -0.37
CA LYS A 152 -9.86 12.25 0.80
C LYS A 152 -9.44 11.41 1.99
N ILE A 153 -8.32 11.76 2.61
CA ILE A 153 -7.82 11.11 3.83
C ILE A 153 -8.09 12.01 5.01
N VAL A 154 -8.82 11.51 6.00
CA VAL A 154 -9.15 12.23 7.24
C VAL A 154 -8.43 11.58 8.39
N VAL A 155 -7.56 12.34 9.07
CA VAL A 155 -6.78 11.86 10.19
C VAL A 155 -7.27 12.56 11.46
N TYR A 156 -7.75 11.78 12.42
CA TYR A 156 -8.20 12.26 13.73
C TYR A 156 -7.09 12.09 14.75
N MET A 157 -6.68 13.18 15.37
CA MET A 157 -5.60 13.18 16.36
C MET A 157 -5.96 14.05 17.57
N ASP A 158 -5.48 13.66 18.75
CA ASP A 158 -5.71 14.40 20.01
C ASP A 158 -4.66 15.49 20.22
N GLU A 159 -3.46 15.31 19.69
CA GLU A 159 -2.34 16.21 19.89
C GLU A 159 -1.60 16.50 18.58
N TYR A 160 -0.98 17.68 18.48
CA TYR A 160 -0.19 18.09 17.32
C TYR A 160 1.00 17.16 16.99
N ALA A 161 1.46 16.36 17.96
CA ALA A 161 2.51 15.38 17.72
C ALA A 161 2.15 14.39 16.59
N GLY A 162 0.87 14.13 16.35
CA GLY A 162 0.40 13.31 15.26
C GLY A 162 0.75 13.83 13.85
N VAL A 163 0.98 15.15 13.70
CA VAL A 163 1.42 15.76 12.43
C VAL A 163 2.74 15.16 11.95
N PHE A 164 3.63 14.77 12.87
CA PHE A 164 4.88 14.10 12.53
C PHE A 164 4.66 12.81 11.70
N GLN A 165 3.61 12.03 12.01
CA GLN A 165 3.29 10.83 11.20
C GLN A 165 2.83 11.20 9.79
N LEU A 166 2.13 12.33 9.63
CA LEU A 166 1.73 12.81 8.31
C LEU A 166 2.96 13.20 7.48
N GLU A 167 3.86 13.99 8.07
CA GLU A 167 5.04 14.54 7.39
C GLU A 167 6.10 13.47 7.08
N GLU A 168 6.36 12.58 8.03
CA GLU A 168 7.46 11.60 7.91
C GLU A 168 7.01 10.25 7.33
N VAL A 169 5.72 9.93 7.37
CA VAL A 169 5.21 8.63 6.91
C VAL A 169 4.28 8.76 5.72
N LEU A 170 3.15 9.46 5.86
CA LEU A 170 2.10 9.45 4.85
C LEU A 170 2.46 10.29 3.62
N ILE A 171 2.86 11.55 3.82
CA ILE A 171 3.14 12.47 2.71
C ILE A 171 4.28 11.96 1.80
N PRO A 172 5.41 11.44 2.31
CA PRO A 172 6.44 10.85 1.46
C PRO A 172 5.94 9.66 0.63
N LYS A 173 5.10 8.80 1.22
CA LYS A 173 4.49 7.68 0.50
C LYS A 173 3.53 8.16 -0.59
N ILE A 174 2.71 9.18 -0.32
CA ILE A 174 1.84 9.79 -1.35
C ILE A 174 2.68 10.36 -2.50
N LYS A 175 3.74 11.13 -2.22
CA LYS A 175 4.60 11.75 -3.22
C LYS A 175 5.30 10.74 -4.15
N THR A 176 5.63 9.56 -3.64
CA THR A 176 6.29 8.50 -4.42
C THR A 176 5.32 7.45 -4.96
N SER A 177 4.02 7.57 -4.66
CA SER A 177 2.99 6.60 -5.03
C SER A 177 2.60 6.62 -6.52
N GLY A 178 2.84 7.74 -7.22
CA GLY A 178 2.34 7.94 -8.58
C GLY A 178 0.84 8.23 -8.66
N ILE A 179 0.11 8.22 -7.54
CA ILE A 179 -1.31 8.61 -7.44
C ILE A 179 -1.53 9.91 -6.64
N GLU A 180 -0.47 10.67 -6.38
CA GLU A 180 -0.52 11.95 -5.64
C GLU A 180 -1.56 12.92 -6.20
N GLY A 181 -1.74 12.95 -7.52
CA GLY A 181 -2.72 13.80 -8.19
C GLY A 181 -4.18 13.47 -7.85
N TYR A 182 -4.44 12.30 -7.28
CA TYR A 182 -5.78 11.84 -6.90
C TYR A 182 -6.08 11.97 -5.39
N VAL A 183 -5.10 12.38 -4.59
CA VAL A 183 -5.19 12.52 -3.14
C VAL A 183 -5.30 13.99 -2.72
#